data_26e2ec066858fd627f1d58bf82ae94ea
#
_entry.id   26e2ec066858fd627f1d58bf82ae94ea
#
_cell.length_a   1.000
_cell.length_b   1.000
_cell.length_c   1.000
_cell.angle_alpha   90.00
_cell.angle_beta   90.00
_cell.angle_gamma   90.00
#
_symmetry.space_group_name_H-M   'P 1'
#
loop_
_entity.id
_entity.type
_entity.pdbx_description
1 polymer ?
#
loop_
_entity_poly.entity_id
_entity_poly.type
_entity_poly.pdbx_seq_one_letter_code
_entity_poly.pdbx_strand_id
1 'polypeptide(L)'
;MRVWMALACVGLLAACANDTGIDNTPAEVAAAAYVAPGPRSITLMTMINNRTGSGGHTALLVNGSQQVIFDPAGSFRDPRVIERGDVLYGMTPKWIQGYKSSHARSTYHVVSQELQVTDAQAEQILQLVMSNGTVAGAFCANATSGILSQVQGFESISKTFYPAKLSEQFASLPGVTTTKYYENDEGDVIDAVQASLLAQ
;
A
#
# COMPACT_ATOMS: atom_id res chain seq x y z
N MET A 1 -48.17 32.96 -21.76
CA MET A 1 -48.02 32.39 -20.40
C MET A 1 -47.63 30.93 -20.56
N ARG A 2 -46.36 30.57 -20.25
CA ARG A 2 -45.84 29.24 -19.82
C ARG A 2 -44.35 29.18 -20.03
N VAL A 3 -43.65 29.88 -19.15
CA VAL A 3 -42.22 29.71 -18.87
C VAL A 3 -42.17 29.27 -17.42
N TRP A 4 -41.17 28.54 -17.02
CA TRP A 4 -40.84 27.96 -15.72
C TRP A 4 -41.07 26.45 -15.62
N MET A 5 -40.05 25.70 -16.03
CA MET A 5 -39.55 24.50 -15.33
C MET A 5 -38.34 23.93 -16.06
N ALA A 6 -37.18 24.50 -15.76
CA ALA A 6 -35.91 23.89 -16.12
C ALA A 6 -34.81 24.50 -15.22
N LEU A 7 -34.81 24.17 -13.93
CA LEU A 7 -33.68 24.42 -13.05
C LEU A 7 -33.83 23.55 -11.78
N ALA A 8 -33.38 22.33 -11.82
CA ALA A 8 -33.05 21.56 -10.62
C ALA A 8 -32.49 20.18 -10.97
N CYS A 9 -31.32 20.06 -11.53
CA CYS A 9 -30.53 18.81 -11.57
C CYS A 9 -29.03 19.07 -11.77
N VAL A 10 -28.48 20.00 -11.01
CA VAL A 10 -27.02 20.16 -10.94
C VAL A 10 -26.66 20.22 -9.45
N GLY A 11 -26.39 19.10 -8.86
CA GLY A 11 -25.99 19.10 -7.47
C GLY A 11 -26.01 17.72 -6.81
N LEU A 12 -25.35 16.71 -7.36
CA LEU A 12 -25.11 15.43 -6.66
C LEU A 12 -24.02 14.59 -7.37
N LEU A 13 -22.86 15.18 -7.61
CA LEU A 13 -21.66 14.44 -8.03
C LEU A 13 -20.43 14.83 -7.22
N ALA A 14 -20.64 15.10 -5.94
CA ALA A 14 -19.55 15.28 -4.97
C ALA A 14 -19.68 14.23 -3.87
N ALA A 15 -19.64 12.95 -4.25
CA ALA A 15 -19.58 11.88 -3.27
C ALA A 15 -18.67 10.80 -3.81
N CYS A 16 -17.66 10.52 -3.03
CA CYS A 16 -16.73 9.38 -3.06
C CYS A 16 -15.27 9.73 -3.34
N ALA A 17 -14.74 10.72 -2.62
CA ALA A 17 -13.40 10.59 -2.10
C ALA A 17 -13.59 10.28 -0.61
N ASN A 18 -13.77 9.03 -0.27
CA ASN A 18 -13.68 8.61 1.12
C ASN A 18 -12.19 8.53 1.47
N ASP A 19 -11.57 9.69 1.69
CA ASP A 19 -10.40 9.78 2.52
C ASP A 19 -10.88 9.56 3.95
N THR A 20 -10.77 8.32 4.43
CA THR A 20 -11.09 7.94 5.81
C THR A 20 -9.83 7.89 6.67
N GLY A 21 -8.68 8.23 6.13
CA GLY A 21 -7.39 8.28 6.82
C GLY A 21 -7.25 9.56 7.65
N ILE A 22 -6.77 9.44 8.88
CA ILE A 22 -6.30 10.58 9.68
C ILE A 22 -4.88 10.88 9.20
N ASP A 23 -4.71 11.93 8.40
CA ASP A 23 -3.39 12.41 8.00
C ASP A 23 -2.66 13.00 9.21
N ASN A 24 -1.59 12.35 9.64
CA ASN A 24 -0.67 12.91 10.62
C ASN A 24 0.01 14.17 10.08
N THR A 25 0.44 15.04 10.98
CA THR A 25 1.14 16.28 10.62
C THR A 25 2.53 15.99 10.03
N PRO A 26 3.10 16.91 9.23
CA PRO A 26 4.48 16.76 8.75
C PRO A 26 5.52 16.62 9.88
N ALA A 27 5.27 17.20 11.06
CA ALA A 27 6.15 17.08 12.21
C ALA A 27 6.12 15.67 12.81
N GLU A 28 4.95 15.05 12.92
CA GLU A 28 4.80 13.64 13.37
C GLU A 28 5.45 12.68 12.37
N VAL A 29 5.24 12.90 11.07
CA VAL A 29 5.89 12.12 10.01
C VAL A 29 7.42 12.19 10.13
N ALA A 30 7.98 13.40 10.29
CA ALA A 30 9.42 13.57 10.46
C ALA A 30 9.96 12.89 11.73
N ALA A 31 9.20 12.96 12.84
CA ALA A 31 9.57 12.33 14.11
C ALA A 31 9.52 10.78 14.05
N ALA A 32 8.67 10.23 13.20
CA ALA A 32 8.51 8.78 13.03
C ALA A 32 9.54 8.16 12.06
N ALA A 33 10.36 8.97 11.37
CA ALA A 33 11.28 8.47 10.36
C ALA A 33 12.18 7.35 10.90
N TYR A 34 12.17 6.21 10.22
CA TYR A 34 13.02 5.05 10.52
C TYR A 34 13.88 4.73 9.31
N VAL A 35 15.18 4.57 9.53
CA VAL A 35 16.14 4.17 8.50
C VAL A 35 16.51 2.71 8.74
N ALA A 36 16.14 1.83 7.81
CA ALA A 36 16.51 0.43 7.91
C ALA A 36 17.98 0.22 7.54
N PRO A 37 18.68 -0.68 8.24
CA PRO A 37 20.03 -1.07 7.87
C PRO A 37 20.05 -1.91 6.58
N GLY A 38 21.20 -1.95 5.91
CA GLY A 38 21.42 -2.80 4.73
C GLY A 38 21.19 -2.09 3.39
N PRO A 39 21.16 -2.86 2.29
CA PRO A 39 21.03 -2.31 0.95
C PRO A 39 19.63 -1.73 0.71
N ARG A 40 19.55 -0.78 -0.22
CA ARG A 40 18.26 -0.24 -0.67
C ARG A 40 17.45 -1.31 -1.37
N SER A 41 16.18 -1.35 -1.04
CA SER A 41 15.27 -2.34 -1.62
C SER A 41 13.85 -1.82 -1.69
N ILE A 42 13.07 -2.45 -2.55
CA ILE A 42 11.61 -2.33 -2.54
C ILE A 42 11.01 -3.72 -2.42
N THR A 43 9.87 -3.82 -1.74
CA THR A 43 9.14 -5.10 -1.63
C THR A 43 7.68 -4.88 -2.00
N LEU A 44 7.27 -5.47 -3.12
CA LEU A 44 5.85 -5.56 -3.45
C LEU A 44 5.20 -6.62 -2.56
N MET A 45 4.21 -6.22 -1.78
CA MET A 45 3.40 -7.13 -0.97
C MET A 45 2.03 -7.28 -1.63
N THR A 46 1.64 -8.50 -1.93
CA THR A 46 0.35 -8.80 -2.56
C THR A 46 -0.44 -9.78 -1.71
N MET A 47 -1.65 -9.40 -1.34
CA MET A 47 -2.60 -10.24 -0.60
C MET A 47 -3.33 -11.14 -1.58
N ILE A 48 -3.04 -12.43 -1.52
CA ILE A 48 -3.59 -13.44 -2.43
C ILE A 48 -4.63 -14.28 -1.70
N ASN A 49 -5.82 -14.39 -2.28
CA ASN A 49 -6.90 -15.20 -1.73
C ASN A 49 -6.54 -16.69 -1.77
N ASN A 50 -6.59 -17.36 -0.61
CA ASN A 50 -6.14 -18.74 -0.44
C ASN A 50 -6.95 -19.76 -1.27
N ARG A 51 -8.22 -19.46 -1.55
CA ARG A 51 -9.12 -20.34 -2.28
C ARG A 51 -9.10 -20.12 -3.79
N THR A 52 -9.02 -18.85 -4.22
CA THR A 52 -9.21 -18.50 -5.65
C THR A 52 -7.91 -18.14 -6.36
N GLY A 53 -6.83 -17.81 -5.60
CA GLY A 53 -5.60 -17.27 -6.16
C GLY A 53 -5.71 -15.82 -6.65
N SER A 54 -6.87 -15.16 -6.49
CA SER A 54 -7.04 -13.78 -6.92
C SER A 54 -6.33 -12.82 -5.95
N GLY A 55 -5.79 -11.72 -6.48
CA GLY A 55 -5.22 -10.64 -5.69
C GLY A 55 -6.32 -9.76 -5.10
N GLY A 56 -6.34 -9.60 -3.77
CA GLY A 56 -7.26 -8.73 -3.07
C GLY A 56 -6.72 -7.33 -2.84
N HIS A 57 -5.40 -7.20 -2.62
CA HIS A 57 -4.74 -5.93 -2.32
C HIS A 57 -3.26 -5.95 -2.72
N THR A 58 -2.64 -4.77 -2.81
CA THR A 58 -1.20 -4.62 -2.99
C THR A 58 -0.69 -3.39 -2.25
N ALA A 59 0.50 -3.51 -1.65
CA ALA A 59 1.24 -2.44 -1.02
C ALA A 59 2.72 -2.49 -1.41
N LEU A 60 3.44 -1.39 -1.23
CA LEU A 60 4.85 -1.28 -1.58
C LEU A 60 5.67 -0.81 -0.37
N LEU A 61 6.49 -1.71 0.18
CA LEU A 61 7.52 -1.34 1.16
C LEU A 61 8.71 -0.74 0.41
N VAL A 62 9.14 0.44 0.83
CA VAL A 62 10.28 1.17 0.25
C VAL A 62 11.33 1.38 1.33
N ASN A 63 12.54 0.84 1.11
CA ASN A 63 13.72 1.08 1.95
C ASN A 63 14.63 2.10 1.24
N GLY A 64 14.30 3.38 1.35
CA GLY A 64 15.05 4.53 0.84
C GLY A 64 15.82 5.27 1.94
N SER A 65 15.87 6.59 1.89
CA SER A 65 16.41 7.44 2.97
C SER A 65 15.61 7.28 4.28
N GLN A 66 14.38 6.81 4.19
CA GLN A 66 13.60 6.24 5.29
C GLN A 66 12.80 5.03 4.80
N GLN A 67 12.33 4.19 5.72
CA GLN A 67 11.54 3.01 5.41
C GLN A 67 10.05 3.27 5.65
N VAL A 68 9.26 3.08 4.59
CA VAL A 68 7.82 3.31 4.59
C VAL A 68 7.08 2.16 3.91
N ILE A 69 5.78 1.99 4.20
CA ILE A 69 4.87 1.21 3.37
C ILE A 69 3.89 2.18 2.69
N PHE A 70 3.85 2.18 1.37
CA PHE A 70 2.75 2.75 0.61
C PHE A 70 1.63 1.72 0.54
N ASP A 71 0.51 2.01 1.19
CA ASP A 71 -0.66 1.14 1.36
C ASP A 71 -1.90 1.75 0.67
N PRO A 72 -1.86 1.91 -0.68
CA PRO A 72 -2.86 2.68 -1.42
C PRO A 72 -4.25 2.07 -1.32
N ALA A 73 -5.22 2.87 -0.88
CA ALA A 73 -6.59 2.42 -0.60
C ALA A 73 -6.64 1.25 0.41
N GLY A 74 -5.64 1.13 1.28
CA GLY A 74 -5.54 0.09 2.29
C GLY A 74 -6.51 0.32 3.46
N SER A 75 -6.71 -0.74 4.24
CA SER A 75 -7.55 -0.72 5.44
C SER A 75 -6.74 -0.89 6.74
N PHE A 76 -5.42 -0.97 6.66
CA PHE A 76 -4.57 -1.03 7.84
C PHE A 76 -4.58 0.32 8.55
N ARG A 77 -5.16 0.34 9.76
CA ARG A 77 -5.25 1.54 10.61
C ARG A 77 -4.89 1.16 12.04
N ASP A 78 -3.69 1.51 12.47
CA ASP A 78 -3.22 1.33 13.84
C ASP A 78 -2.85 2.71 14.42
N PRO A 79 -3.46 3.14 15.54
CA PRO A 79 -3.22 4.47 16.12
C PRO A 79 -1.76 4.71 16.57
N ARG A 80 -0.95 3.67 16.61
CA ARG A 80 0.48 3.72 16.93
C ARG A 80 1.37 3.92 15.71
N VAL A 81 0.81 3.81 14.51
CA VAL A 81 1.51 3.97 13.23
C VAL A 81 1.17 5.33 12.64
N ILE A 82 2.19 6.08 12.29
CA ILE A 82 2.02 7.39 11.64
C ILE A 82 1.67 7.17 10.19
N GLU A 83 0.58 7.78 9.74
CA GLU A 83 0.08 7.67 8.38
C GLU A 83 -0.16 9.05 7.77
N ARG A 84 0.16 9.20 6.49
CA ARG A 84 -0.18 10.38 5.69
C ARG A 84 -0.22 10.04 4.21
N GLY A 85 -1.34 10.33 3.53
CA GLY A 85 -1.51 10.10 2.09
C GLY A 85 -1.30 8.65 1.68
N ASP A 86 -1.89 7.69 2.40
CA ASP A 86 -1.71 6.23 2.23
C ASP A 86 -0.26 5.76 2.40
N VAL A 87 0.59 6.52 3.08
CA VAL A 87 1.95 6.11 3.43
C VAL A 87 2.05 5.91 4.93
N LEU A 88 2.48 4.71 5.33
CA LEU A 88 2.75 4.33 6.71
C LEU A 88 4.24 4.58 7.01
N TYR A 89 4.52 5.38 8.03
CA TYR A 89 5.87 5.79 8.41
C TYR A 89 6.37 5.03 9.64
N GLY A 90 7.69 5.07 9.85
CA GLY A 90 8.30 4.41 11.00
C GLY A 90 8.25 2.88 10.92
N MET A 91 8.26 2.33 9.72
CA MET A 91 8.05 0.91 9.46
C MET A 91 9.30 0.08 9.84
N THR A 92 9.48 -0.13 11.14
CA THR A 92 10.49 -1.05 11.67
C THR A 92 10.21 -2.51 11.29
N PRO A 93 11.15 -3.45 11.43
CA PRO A 93 10.90 -4.88 11.18
C PRO A 93 9.70 -5.43 11.96
N LYS A 94 9.48 -4.95 13.20
CA LYS A 94 8.31 -5.33 14.01
C LYS A 94 7.00 -4.85 13.36
N TRP A 95 6.95 -3.62 12.86
CA TRP A 95 5.77 -3.07 12.20
C TRP A 95 5.50 -3.73 10.84
N ILE A 96 6.55 -4.05 10.07
CA ILE A 96 6.40 -4.81 8.81
C ILE A 96 5.83 -6.20 9.09
N GLN A 97 6.29 -6.87 10.16
CA GLN A 97 5.73 -8.16 10.56
C GLN A 97 4.28 -8.02 11.01
N GLY A 98 3.94 -7.00 11.79
CA GLY A 98 2.56 -6.71 12.20
C GLY A 98 1.65 -6.41 11.00
N TYR A 99 2.14 -5.66 10.01
CA TYR A 99 1.43 -5.41 8.77
C TYR A 99 1.13 -6.71 7.99
N LYS A 100 2.12 -7.58 7.83
CA LYS A 100 1.92 -8.89 7.18
C LYS A 100 0.95 -9.77 7.95
N SER A 101 1.10 -9.83 9.28
CA SER A 101 0.25 -10.62 10.16
C SER A 101 -1.21 -10.16 10.08
N SER A 102 -1.48 -8.86 10.10
CA SER A 102 -2.86 -8.37 10.00
C SER A 102 -3.52 -8.67 8.65
N HIS A 103 -2.75 -8.83 7.58
CA HIS A 103 -3.27 -9.14 6.24
C HIS A 103 -3.30 -10.65 5.93
N ALA A 104 -2.47 -11.45 6.58
CA ALA A 104 -2.49 -12.90 6.44
C ALA A 104 -3.55 -13.49 7.37
N ARG A 105 -4.63 -14.01 6.80
CA ARG A 105 -5.77 -14.62 7.49
C ARG A 105 -6.13 -15.94 6.82
N SER A 106 -7.11 -16.65 7.39
CA SER A 106 -7.61 -17.87 6.77
C SER A 106 -8.01 -17.68 5.29
N THR A 107 -8.44 -16.46 4.92
CA THR A 107 -8.85 -16.11 3.54
C THR A 107 -7.71 -15.65 2.63
N TYR A 108 -6.64 -15.07 3.18
CA TYR A 108 -5.53 -14.50 2.41
C TYR A 108 -4.17 -14.88 2.98
N HIS A 109 -3.17 -14.96 2.10
CA HIS A 109 -1.77 -14.93 2.47
C HIS A 109 -1.06 -13.74 1.82
N VAL A 110 0.08 -13.33 2.37
CA VAL A 110 0.89 -12.25 1.83
C VAL A 110 2.05 -12.80 1.02
N VAL A 111 2.09 -12.47 -0.27
CA VAL A 111 3.24 -12.69 -1.15
C VAL A 111 4.11 -11.47 -1.10
N SER A 112 5.35 -11.60 -0.63
CA SER A 112 6.35 -10.52 -0.58
C SER A 112 7.42 -10.78 -1.63
N GLN A 113 7.59 -9.83 -2.54
CA GLN A 113 8.55 -9.88 -3.65
C GLN A 113 9.54 -8.74 -3.47
N GLU A 114 10.76 -9.06 -3.06
CA GLU A 114 11.81 -8.10 -2.77
C GLU A 114 12.78 -7.98 -3.94
N LEU A 115 13.16 -6.75 -4.25
CA LEU A 115 14.17 -6.39 -5.23
C LEU A 115 15.13 -5.37 -4.63
N GLN A 116 16.43 -5.66 -4.69
CA GLN A 116 17.46 -4.67 -4.39
C GLN A 116 17.52 -3.65 -5.53
N VAL A 117 17.61 -2.38 -5.18
CA VAL A 117 17.62 -1.27 -6.12
C VAL A 117 18.77 -0.32 -5.82
N THR A 118 19.10 0.57 -6.73
CA THR A 118 20.08 1.63 -6.48
C THR A 118 19.52 2.66 -5.51
N ASP A 119 20.41 3.43 -4.86
CA ASP A 119 20.00 4.54 -3.97
C ASP A 119 19.09 5.53 -4.73
N ALA A 120 19.42 5.83 -5.98
CA ALA A 120 18.63 6.75 -6.81
C ALA A 120 17.21 6.22 -7.11
N GLN A 121 17.08 4.94 -7.43
CA GLN A 121 15.77 4.31 -7.65
C GLN A 121 14.95 4.27 -6.36
N ALA A 122 15.56 3.87 -5.23
CA ALA A 122 14.87 3.83 -3.94
C ALA A 122 14.35 5.22 -3.55
N GLU A 123 15.18 6.25 -3.70
CA GLU A 123 14.79 7.62 -3.36
C GLU A 123 13.73 8.17 -4.31
N GLN A 124 13.84 7.91 -5.62
CA GLN A 124 12.81 8.30 -6.59
C GLN A 124 11.46 7.66 -6.25
N ILE A 125 11.43 6.35 -5.94
CA ILE A 125 10.20 5.64 -5.55
C ILE A 125 9.66 6.21 -4.25
N LEU A 126 10.52 6.47 -3.24
CA LEU A 126 10.12 7.06 -1.98
C LEU A 126 9.44 8.43 -2.19
N GLN A 127 10.01 9.30 -3.00
CA GLN A 127 9.40 10.60 -3.31
C GLN A 127 8.07 10.46 -4.05
N LEU A 128 7.97 9.53 -4.99
CA LEU A 128 6.74 9.28 -5.73
C LEU A 128 5.61 8.78 -4.82
N VAL A 129 5.88 7.83 -3.90
CA VAL A 129 4.85 7.35 -2.97
C VAL A 129 4.43 8.43 -1.99
N MET A 130 5.38 9.20 -1.43
CA MET A 130 5.09 10.27 -0.47
C MET A 130 4.30 11.43 -1.09
N SER A 131 4.44 11.67 -2.38
CA SER A 131 3.74 12.73 -3.11
C SER A 131 2.44 12.28 -3.78
N ASN A 132 2.12 10.97 -3.76
CA ASN A 132 0.95 10.44 -4.47
C ASN A 132 -0.38 10.90 -3.87
N GLY A 133 -0.43 11.08 -2.55
CA GLY A 133 -1.68 11.35 -1.83
C GLY A 133 -2.57 10.10 -1.74
N THR A 134 -3.75 10.29 -1.16
CA THR A 134 -4.73 9.23 -0.91
C THR A 134 -5.29 8.64 -2.20
N VAL A 135 -5.46 7.33 -2.23
CA VAL A 135 -5.92 6.55 -3.38
C VAL A 135 -7.35 6.04 -3.14
N ALA A 136 -8.21 6.22 -4.13
CA ALA A 136 -9.58 5.71 -4.06
C ALA A 136 -9.63 4.17 -4.00
N GLY A 137 -10.67 3.63 -3.37
CA GLY A 137 -10.89 2.17 -3.25
C GLY A 137 -10.76 1.44 -4.59
N ALA A 138 -10.19 0.25 -4.58
CA ALA A 138 -9.90 -0.62 -5.73
C ALA A 138 -8.79 -0.11 -6.70
N PHE A 139 -8.10 0.98 -6.39
CA PHE A 139 -7.02 1.53 -7.23
C PHE A 139 -5.60 1.19 -6.73
N CYS A 140 -5.46 0.34 -5.73
CA CYS A 140 -4.16 0.00 -5.13
C CYS A 140 -3.11 -0.45 -6.16
N ALA A 141 -3.44 -1.42 -7.01
CA ALA A 141 -2.52 -1.91 -8.04
C ALA A 141 -2.28 -0.88 -9.14
N ASN A 142 -3.29 -0.05 -9.48
CA ASN A 142 -3.14 1.01 -10.47
C ASN A 142 -2.17 2.11 -10.00
N ALA A 143 -2.31 2.55 -8.75
CA ALA A 143 -1.41 3.53 -8.15
C ALA A 143 0.02 2.98 -8.06
N THR A 144 0.20 1.78 -7.50
CA THR A 144 1.52 1.16 -7.33
C THR A 144 2.22 0.90 -8.67
N SER A 145 1.52 0.30 -9.65
CA SER A 145 2.10 0.08 -10.98
C SER A 145 2.39 1.40 -11.72
N GLY A 146 1.54 2.41 -11.52
CA GLY A 146 1.73 3.74 -12.06
C GLY A 146 2.98 4.46 -11.52
N ILE A 147 3.31 4.25 -10.24
CA ILE A 147 4.54 4.75 -9.61
C ILE A 147 5.75 4.01 -10.18
N LEU A 148 5.74 2.68 -10.13
CA LEU A 148 6.87 1.87 -10.59
C LEU A 148 7.21 2.13 -12.06
N SER A 149 6.21 2.25 -12.94
CA SER A 149 6.42 2.49 -14.38
C SER A 149 7.10 3.84 -14.71
N GLN A 150 7.27 4.74 -13.75
CA GLN A 150 7.96 6.03 -13.91
C GLN A 150 9.46 5.94 -13.59
N VAL A 151 9.93 4.79 -13.08
CA VAL A 151 11.29 4.62 -12.58
C VAL A 151 12.11 3.81 -13.58
N GLN A 152 13.30 4.30 -13.92
CA GLN A 152 14.21 3.60 -14.82
C GLN A 152 14.53 2.20 -14.26
N GLY A 153 14.45 1.18 -15.11
CA GLY A 153 14.63 -0.23 -14.76
C GLY A 153 13.32 -0.96 -14.49
N PHE A 154 12.18 -0.26 -14.48
CA PHE A 154 10.84 -0.83 -14.29
C PHE A 154 9.94 -0.67 -15.52
N GLU A 155 10.50 -0.46 -16.70
CA GLU A 155 9.78 -0.20 -17.96
C GLU A 155 8.89 -1.37 -18.38
N SER A 156 9.18 -2.58 -17.89
CA SER A 156 8.34 -3.77 -18.12
C SER A 156 7.06 -3.80 -17.27
N ILE A 157 6.97 -2.95 -16.24
CA ILE A 157 5.76 -2.81 -15.42
C ILE A 157 4.74 -1.95 -16.16
N SER A 158 3.65 -2.56 -16.58
CA SER A 158 2.51 -1.87 -17.17
C SER A 158 1.44 -1.59 -16.12
N LYS A 159 0.76 -0.43 -16.24
CA LYS A 159 -0.35 -0.09 -15.34
C LYS A 159 -1.44 -1.16 -15.37
N THR A 160 -1.91 -1.55 -14.20
CA THR A 160 -2.95 -2.57 -14.05
C THR A 160 -3.80 -2.30 -12.80
N PHE A 161 -5.08 -2.67 -12.85
CA PHE A 161 -5.97 -2.65 -11.68
C PHE A 161 -5.95 -3.96 -10.87
N TYR A 162 -5.23 -4.97 -11.35
CA TYR A 162 -5.25 -6.32 -10.79
C TYR A 162 -3.98 -6.60 -9.98
N PRO A 163 -4.07 -6.74 -8.63
CA PRO A 163 -2.91 -7.02 -7.77
C PRO A 163 -2.11 -8.26 -8.18
N ALA A 164 -2.80 -9.36 -8.53
CA ALA A 164 -2.13 -10.58 -9.00
C ALA A 164 -1.32 -10.34 -10.29
N LYS A 165 -1.88 -9.53 -11.22
CA LYS A 165 -1.18 -9.18 -12.47
C LYS A 165 0.06 -8.33 -12.22
N LEU A 166 -0.01 -7.37 -11.28
CA LEU A 166 1.15 -6.59 -10.88
C LEU A 166 2.21 -7.49 -10.24
N SER A 167 1.80 -8.43 -9.37
CA SER A 167 2.70 -9.41 -8.75
C SER A 167 3.43 -10.27 -9.80
N GLU A 168 2.72 -10.74 -10.85
CA GLU A 168 3.34 -11.49 -11.97
C GLU A 168 4.38 -10.66 -12.72
N GLN A 169 4.05 -9.41 -13.04
CA GLN A 169 4.97 -8.49 -13.72
C GLN A 169 6.22 -8.23 -12.86
N PHE A 170 6.02 -7.98 -11.57
CA PHE A 170 7.13 -7.70 -10.65
C PHE A 170 8.03 -8.92 -10.45
N ALA A 171 7.45 -10.14 -10.37
CA ALA A 171 8.20 -11.40 -10.29
C ALA A 171 9.12 -11.63 -11.48
N SER A 172 8.81 -11.04 -12.64
CA SER A 172 9.59 -11.18 -13.86
C SER A 172 10.82 -10.27 -13.92
N LEU A 173 10.97 -9.35 -12.96
CA LEU A 173 12.14 -8.48 -12.88
C LEU A 173 13.37 -9.31 -12.42
N PRO A 174 14.54 -9.08 -13.02
CA PRO A 174 15.77 -9.76 -12.61
C PRO A 174 16.14 -9.47 -11.16
N GLY A 175 16.47 -10.51 -10.39
CA GLY A 175 16.93 -10.39 -9.00
C GLY A 175 15.80 -10.34 -7.95
N VAL A 176 14.54 -10.46 -8.36
CA VAL A 176 13.42 -10.54 -7.40
C VAL A 176 13.48 -11.86 -6.62
N THR A 177 13.38 -11.74 -5.30
CA THR A 177 13.18 -12.89 -4.40
C THR A 177 11.75 -12.87 -3.86
N THR A 178 11.13 -14.06 -3.77
CA THR A 178 9.73 -14.18 -3.36
C THR A 178 9.61 -15.02 -2.10
N THR A 179 8.88 -14.50 -1.11
CA THR A 179 8.49 -15.21 0.11
C THR A 179 6.99 -15.16 0.29
N LYS A 180 6.42 -16.11 1.04
CA LYS A 180 5.00 -16.15 1.35
C LYS A 180 4.79 -16.25 2.85
N TYR A 181 3.82 -15.52 3.35
CA TYR A 181 3.47 -15.53 4.76
C TYR A 181 1.99 -15.90 4.93
N TYR A 182 1.73 -16.90 5.78
CA TYR A 182 0.42 -17.46 6.05
C TYR A 182 0.11 -17.37 7.53
N GLU A 183 -1.15 -17.07 7.85
CA GLU A 183 -1.76 -17.27 9.17
C GLU A 183 -3.12 -17.95 8.99
N ASN A 184 -3.65 -18.54 10.07
CA ASN A 184 -4.92 -19.26 10.03
C ASN A 184 -6.00 -18.57 10.88
N ASP A 185 -5.72 -17.34 11.34
CA ASP A 185 -6.67 -16.57 12.14
C ASP A 185 -7.86 -16.15 11.30
N GLU A 186 -9.03 -16.17 11.92
CA GLU A 186 -10.26 -15.67 11.31
C GLU A 186 -10.33 -14.14 11.39
N GLY A 187 -11.23 -13.54 10.61
CA GLY A 187 -11.45 -12.10 10.56
C GLY A 187 -10.68 -11.40 9.43
N ASP A 188 -10.59 -10.09 9.54
CA ASP A 188 -9.92 -9.22 8.57
C ASP A 188 -8.78 -8.39 9.22
N VAL A 189 -8.21 -7.46 8.46
CA VAL A 189 -7.12 -6.61 8.93
C VAL A 189 -7.55 -5.71 10.10
N ILE A 190 -8.80 -5.27 10.14
CA ILE A 190 -9.33 -4.41 11.21
C ILE A 190 -9.44 -5.23 12.50
N ASP A 191 -9.99 -6.46 12.42
CA ASP A 191 -10.07 -7.38 13.56
C ASP A 191 -8.67 -7.68 14.13
N ALA A 192 -7.67 -7.87 13.26
CA ALA A 192 -6.30 -8.12 13.68
C ALA A 192 -5.67 -6.94 14.43
N VAL A 193 -5.88 -5.72 13.94
CA VAL A 193 -5.38 -4.50 14.61
C VAL A 193 -6.06 -4.33 15.96
N GLN A 194 -7.38 -4.51 16.05
CA GLN A 194 -8.11 -4.42 17.30
C GLN A 194 -7.64 -5.46 18.32
N ALA A 195 -7.47 -6.72 17.91
CA ALA A 195 -6.92 -7.77 18.78
C ALA A 195 -5.51 -7.41 19.30
N SER A 196 -4.66 -6.86 18.45
CA SER A 196 -3.31 -6.39 18.83
C SER A 196 -3.33 -5.22 19.82
N LEU A 197 -4.33 -4.35 19.77
CA LEU A 197 -4.51 -3.26 20.74
C LEU A 197 -5.00 -3.75 22.10
N LEU A 198 -5.86 -4.77 22.12
CA LEU A 198 -6.40 -5.35 23.36
C LEU A 198 -5.39 -6.24 24.09
N ALA A 199 -4.34 -6.72 23.42
CA ALA A 199 -3.32 -7.60 23.98
C ALA A 199 -2.18 -6.86 24.70
N GLN A 200 -2.26 -5.52 24.86
CA GLN A 200 -1.30 -4.67 25.59
C GLN A 200 -1.79 -4.29 26.97
#